data_d861f6be1bac52c29ad0611236c055aa
#
_entry.id   d861f6be1bac52c29ad0611236c055aa
#
_cell.length_a   1.000
_cell.length_b   1.000
_cell.length_c   1.000
_cell.angle_alpha   90.00
_cell.angle_beta   90.00
_cell.angle_gamma   90.00
#
_symmetry.space_group_name_H-M   'P 1'
#
loop_
_entity.id
_entity.type
_entity.pdbx_description
1 polymer ?
#
loop_
_entity_poly.entity_id
_entity_poly.type
_entity_poly.pdbx_seq_one_letter_code
_entity_poly.pdbx_strand_id
1 'polypeptide(L)'
;MLLILSVCLLPLWSQETVTPVKPLSARIDALIEHKLPAGSNVAISVYDLTAGKPLYGYQADKLSRPASTMKLLTTITALSRPEADEPFRTEVWYQGTIERDTLQGNMYVIGGYDPEFDEEALDSLVATVARFPFSVIKGKVYGDVSMKDSLYWGSGWLWDDTPYSFQPYLSPLMLNKGVVKVTATPGERGDSARLECTPASSYYTLTNKTQSRTPSAGRFRVSRDWLVNGNNITVTGNVDARRAGTVNIFSSQDFFMHTFMERLQARGIRCIPAAEAEVSYLFGEFRQDSLSVRMASYETSVQDVVKQIMKESDNLNAEAMLCRLGVQSSGKKRVSAEDGLSAIRMLIKEMGYNPNRYNLADGCGLSNYNYISPELLVSFLRYAYSRTDVFQKLYKALPIGGVDGTLEFRMKKGTLSHRNVHAKTGSFTAINCLAGYLKARNGHEIAFAIMNQNALSGREARAFQDAVCDEVIR
;
A
#
# COMPACT_ATOMS: atom_id res chain seq x y z
N MET A 1 -37.03 -2.78 -89.66
CA MET A 1 -37.41 -3.37 -88.39
C MET A 1 -36.10 -3.56 -87.63
N LEU A 2 -35.66 -2.55 -86.75
CA LEU A 2 -34.45 -2.61 -85.99
C LEU A 2 -34.77 -3.18 -84.60
N LEU A 3 -34.13 -4.29 -84.21
CA LEU A 3 -34.20 -4.83 -82.86
C LEU A 3 -33.11 -4.13 -82.02
N ILE A 4 -33.53 -3.42 -81.01
CA ILE A 4 -32.61 -2.84 -79.98
C ILE A 4 -32.46 -3.90 -78.89
N LEU A 5 -31.25 -4.48 -78.70
CA LEU A 5 -30.88 -5.29 -77.56
C LEU A 5 -30.54 -4.38 -76.41
N SER A 6 -31.35 -4.40 -75.34
CA SER A 6 -31.08 -3.72 -74.08
C SER A 6 -30.21 -4.63 -73.21
N VAL A 7 -28.97 -4.26 -73.01
CA VAL A 7 -28.06 -4.96 -72.11
C VAL A 7 -28.27 -4.38 -70.69
N CYS A 8 -28.90 -5.16 -69.80
CA CYS A 8 -28.98 -4.83 -68.37
C CYS A 8 -27.60 -5.09 -67.71
N LEU A 9 -26.89 -4.02 -67.35
CA LEU A 9 -25.72 -4.05 -66.46
C LEU A 9 -26.19 -4.18 -64.99
N LEU A 10 -26.06 -5.38 -64.42
CA LEU A 10 -26.23 -5.60 -62.99
C LEU A 10 -25.01 -5.01 -62.24
N PRO A 11 -25.22 -4.27 -61.16
CA PRO A 11 -24.09 -3.78 -60.36
C PRO A 11 -23.40 -4.93 -59.65
N LEU A 12 -22.12 -5.12 -59.88
CA LEU A 12 -21.22 -5.97 -59.11
C LEU A 12 -21.14 -5.39 -57.67
N TRP A 13 -21.86 -5.97 -56.74
CA TRP A 13 -21.66 -5.74 -55.34
C TRP A 13 -20.28 -6.35 -54.96
N SER A 14 -19.30 -5.52 -54.66
CA SER A 14 -18.07 -5.97 -54.04
C SER A 14 -18.42 -6.55 -52.67
N GLN A 15 -18.34 -7.84 -52.52
CA GLN A 15 -18.35 -8.47 -51.18
C GLN A 15 -17.08 -8.00 -50.49
N GLU A 16 -17.23 -7.07 -49.56
CA GLU A 16 -16.18 -6.84 -48.57
C GLU A 16 -15.93 -8.16 -47.85
N THR A 17 -14.76 -8.76 -48.10
CA THR A 17 -14.31 -9.95 -47.40
C THR A 17 -14.02 -9.54 -45.95
N VAL A 18 -15.00 -9.76 -45.07
CA VAL A 18 -14.84 -9.64 -43.63
C VAL A 18 -13.76 -10.65 -43.21
N THR A 19 -12.55 -10.20 -43.02
CA THR A 19 -11.46 -11.06 -42.51
C THR A 19 -11.92 -11.60 -41.16
N PRO A 20 -12.03 -12.92 -40.94
CA PRO A 20 -12.48 -13.47 -39.67
C PRO A 20 -11.56 -13.02 -38.53
N VAL A 21 -12.13 -12.42 -37.48
CA VAL A 21 -11.39 -12.00 -36.30
C VAL A 21 -10.75 -13.23 -35.65
N LYS A 22 -9.41 -13.25 -35.53
CA LYS A 22 -8.69 -14.35 -34.88
C LYS A 22 -9.22 -14.58 -33.45
N PRO A 23 -9.32 -15.85 -33.01
CA PRO A 23 -9.69 -16.17 -31.62
C PRO A 23 -8.80 -15.42 -30.60
N LEU A 24 -9.33 -15.12 -29.43
CA LEU A 24 -8.59 -14.42 -28.35
C LEU A 24 -7.25 -15.10 -28.05
N SER A 25 -7.25 -16.44 -27.96
CA SER A 25 -6.04 -17.23 -27.72
C SER A 25 -4.94 -16.92 -28.75
N ALA A 26 -5.26 -17.01 -30.03
CA ALA A 26 -4.29 -16.75 -31.10
C ALA A 26 -3.78 -15.29 -31.11
N ARG A 27 -4.59 -14.33 -30.64
CA ARG A 27 -4.17 -12.93 -30.52
C ARG A 27 -3.21 -12.71 -29.37
N ILE A 28 -3.47 -13.32 -28.19
CA ILE A 28 -2.57 -13.22 -27.03
C ILE A 28 -1.29 -14.02 -27.28
N ASP A 29 -1.38 -15.22 -27.88
CA ASP A 29 -0.20 -16.04 -28.23
C ASP A 29 0.74 -15.28 -29.16
N ALA A 30 0.22 -14.55 -30.15
CA ALA A 30 1.01 -13.68 -31.01
C ALA A 30 1.69 -12.52 -30.25
N LEU A 31 1.06 -11.97 -29.21
CA LEU A 31 1.71 -10.99 -28.33
C LEU A 31 2.86 -11.62 -27.53
N ILE A 32 2.67 -12.84 -27.01
CA ILE A 32 3.72 -13.58 -26.29
C ILE A 32 4.92 -13.83 -27.21
N GLU A 33 4.66 -14.25 -28.44
CA GLU A 33 5.71 -14.54 -29.43
C GLU A 33 6.49 -13.28 -29.87
N HIS A 34 5.80 -12.15 -30.07
CA HIS A 34 6.40 -11.00 -30.76
C HIS A 34 6.61 -9.75 -29.88
N LYS A 35 5.97 -9.66 -28.71
CA LYS A 35 6.04 -8.46 -27.83
C LYS A 35 6.48 -8.74 -26.41
N LEU A 36 6.59 -10.00 -26.00
CA LEU A 36 7.15 -10.32 -24.69
C LEU A 36 8.63 -9.90 -24.65
N PRO A 37 9.10 -9.16 -23.63
CA PRO A 37 10.51 -8.76 -23.54
C PRO A 37 11.44 -9.96 -23.60
N ALA A 38 12.49 -9.87 -24.42
CA ALA A 38 13.44 -10.95 -24.63
C ALA A 38 14.03 -11.48 -23.31
N GLY A 39 14.14 -12.79 -23.17
CA GLY A 39 14.67 -13.46 -21.98
C GLY A 39 13.72 -13.44 -20.76
N SER A 40 12.53 -12.82 -20.89
CA SER A 40 11.54 -12.80 -19.81
C SER A 40 10.54 -13.95 -19.93
N ASN A 41 9.78 -14.15 -18.85
CA ASN A 41 8.67 -15.09 -18.78
C ASN A 41 7.37 -14.34 -18.46
N VAL A 42 6.24 -14.93 -18.85
CA VAL A 42 4.92 -14.46 -18.47
C VAL A 42 4.03 -15.63 -18.04
N ALA A 43 3.14 -15.38 -17.11
CA ALA A 43 2.04 -16.26 -16.78
C ALA A 43 0.73 -15.44 -16.80
N ILE A 44 -0.32 -15.95 -17.42
CA ILE A 44 -1.57 -15.21 -17.68
C ILE A 44 -2.75 -16.09 -17.33
N SER A 45 -3.77 -15.49 -16.68
CA SER A 45 -5.09 -16.09 -16.50
C SER A 45 -6.16 -15.04 -16.80
N VAL A 46 -7.16 -15.40 -17.60
CA VAL A 46 -8.30 -14.55 -17.98
C VAL A 46 -9.59 -15.34 -17.81
N TYR A 47 -10.56 -14.77 -17.11
CA TYR A 47 -11.81 -15.43 -16.78
C TYR A 47 -13.01 -14.49 -17.05
N ASP A 48 -14.00 -15.00 -17.77
CA ASP A 48 -15.27 -14.33 -18.02
C ASP A 48 -16.18 -14.49 -16.79
N LEU A 49 -16.37 -13.41 -16.05
CA LEU A 49 -17.19 -13.39 -14.84
C LEU A 49 -18.68 -13.48 -15.17
N THR A 50 -19.10 -12.91 -16.30
CA THR A 50 -20.48 -12.91 -16.77
C THR A 50 -20.89 -14.29 -17.28
N ALA A 51 -20.04 -14.94 -18.08
CA ALA A 51 -20.31 -16.27 -18.62
C ALA A 51 -19.90 -17.42 -17.66
N GLY A 52 -19.16 -17.11 -16.58
CA GLY A 52 -18.72 -18.10 -15.59
C GLY A 52 -17.71 -19.11 -16.11
N LYS A 53 -16.82 -18.73 -17.05
CA LYS A 53 -15.86 -19.66 -17.68
C LYS A 53 -14.49 -19.04 -17.94
N PRO A 54 -13.41 -19.86 -17.96
CA PRO A 54 -12.10 -19.39 -18.38
C PRO A 54 -12.13 -19.00 -19.88
N LEU A 55 -11.43 -17.88 -20.20
CA LEU A 55 -11.26 -17.41 -21.59
C LEU A 55 -9.88 -17.71 -22.13
N TYR A 56 -8.84 -17.58 -21.31
CA TYR A 56 -7.45 -17.81 -21.69
C TYR A 56 -6.59 -18.17 -20.48
N GLY A 57 -5.64 -19.07 -20.70
CA GLY A 57 -4.63 -19.45 -19.73
C GLY A 57 -3.30 -19.75 -20.39
N TYR A 58 -2.24 -19.07 -19.97
CA TYR A 58 -0.88 -19.38 -20.36
C TYR A 58 -0.03 -19.52 -19.10
N GLN A 59 0.47 -20.75 -18.83
CA GLN A 59 1.16 -21.05 -17.57
C GLN A 59 0.37 -20.55 -16.33
N ALA A 60 -0.97 -20.66 -16.36
CA ALA A 60 -1.85 -20.01 -15.38
C ALA A 60 -1.65 -20.49 -13.93
N ASP A 61 -1.15 -21.70 -13.74
CA ASP A 61 -0.83 -22.33 -12.45
C ASP A 61 0.64 -22.16 -12.02
N LYS A 62 1.49 -21.52 -12.87
CA LYS A 62 2.92 -21.32 -12.60
C LYS A 62 3.13 -20.36 -11.45
N LEU A 63 3.90 -20.79 -10.45
CA LEU A 63 4.31 -19.95 -9.33
C LEU A 63 5.22 -18.82 -9.81
N SER A 64 4.83 -17.61 -9.45
CA SER A 64 5.51 -16.37 -9.80
C SER A 64 5.49 -15.42 -8.61
N ARG A 65 6.46 -14.52 -8.54
CA ARG A 65 6.46 -13.47 -7.51
C ARG A 65 5.40 -12.44 -7.85
N PRO A 66 4.44 -12.18 -6.95
CA PRO A 66 3.31 -11.30 -7.21
C PRO A 66 3.65 -9.82 -7.14
N ALA A 67 4.74 -9.47 -6.46
CA ALA A 67 4.95 -8.10 -6.01
C ALA A 67 3.66 -7.54 -5.38
N SER A 68 3.35 -6.26 -5.54
CA SER A 68 2.18 -5.64 -4.88
C SER A 68 0.81 -6.14 -5.35
N THR A 69 0.70 -7.09 -6.30
CA THR A 69 -0.59 -7.77 -6.55
C THR A 69 -0.97 -8.72 -5.40
N MET A 70 -0.01 -9.07 -4.50
CA MET A 70 -0.28 -9.74 -3.23
C MET A 70 -1.33 -9.00 -2.39
N LYS A 71 -1.36 -7.68 -2.45
CA LYS A 71 -2.33 -6.82 -1.76
C LYS A 71 -3.79 -7.14 -2.08
N LEU A 72 -4.06 -7.75 -3.25
CA LEU A 72 -5.41 -8.23 -3.58
C LEU A 72 -5.85 -9.36 -2.63
N LEU A 73 -4.95 -10.31 -2.34
CA LEU A 73 -5.26 -11.41 -1.43
C LEU A 73 -5.56 -10.87 -0.02
N THR A 74 -4.68 -10.01 0.50
CA THR A 74 -4.82 -9.39 1.82
C THR A 74 -6.13 -8.59 1.93
N THR A 75 -6.37 -7.69 0.97
CA THR A 75 -7.53 -6.79 1.00
C THR A 75 -8.84 -7.55 0.81
N ILE A 76 -8.93 -8.47 -0.14
CA ILE A 76 -10.15 -9.26 -0.38
C ILE A 76 -10.47 -10.11 0.85
N THR A 77 -9.45 -10.74 1.45
CA THR A 77 -9.66 -11.52 2.68
C THR A 77 -10.18 -10.64 3.81
N ALA A 78 -9.60 -9.45 4.02
CA ALA A 78 -10.02 -8.53 5.07
C ALA A 78 -11.45 -8.01 4.85
N LEU A 79 -11.78 -7.60 3.63
CA LEU A 79 -13.12 -7.11 3.29
C LEU A 79 -14.20 -8.20 3.39
N SER A 80 -13.83 -9.48 3.41
CA SER A 80 -14.77 -10.59 3.53
C SER A 80 -15.06 -11.02 4.98
N ARG A 81 -14.45 -10.36 5.98
CA ARG A 81 -14.69 -10.65 7.40
C ARG A 81 -15.88 -9.88 7.95
N PRO A 82 -16.58 -10.41 8.98
CA PRO A 82 -17.72 -9.72 9.61
C PRO A 82 -17.38 -8.31 10.10
N GLU A 83 -16.18 -8.12 10.67
CA GLU A 83 -15.71 -6.85 11.23
C GLU A 83 -14.96 -5.99 10.19
N ALA A 84 -15.25 -6.19 8.89
CA ALA A 84 -14.53 -5.53 7.80
C ALA A 84 -14.56 -3.99 7.85
N ASP A 85 -15.59 -3.40 8.44
CA ASP A 85 -15.79 -1.94 8.49
C ASP A 85 -15.35 -1.28 9.81
N GLU A 86 -14.87 -2.05 10.80
CA GLU A 86 -14.34 -1.45 12.02
C GLU A 86 -13.16 -0.54 11.70
N PRO A 87 -13.11 0.70 12.21
CA PRO A 87 -12.01 1.61 11.93
C PRO A 87 -10.71 1.18 12.61
N PHE A 88 -9.59 1.65 12.09
CA PHE A 88 -8.31 1.64 12.81
C PHE A 88 -8.33 2.74 13.85
N ARG A 89 -7.84 2.47 15.08
CA ARG A 89 -7.93 3.43 16.19
C ARG A 89 -6.60 3.64 16.87
N THR A 90 -6.33 4.90 17.24
CA THR A 90 -5.30 5.26 18.21
C THR A 90 -5.98 5.96 19.37
N GLU A 91 -5.78 5.46 20.58
CA GLU A 91 -6.49 5.96 21.76
C GLU A 91 -5.53 6.46 22.82
N VAL A 92 -5.98 7.45 23.62
CA VAL A 92 -5.29 7.90 24.82
C VAL A 92 -6.19 7.69 26.04
N TRP A 93 -5.63 7.03 27.04
CA TRP A 93 -6.30 6.70 28.29
C TRP A 93 -5.45 7.17 29.47
N TYR A 94 -6.09 7.44 30.61
CA TYR A 94 -5.41 7.49 31.88
C TYR A 94 -5.97 6.46 32.86
N GLN A 95 -5.12 6.06 33.81
CA GLN A 95 -5.49 5.24 34.98
C GLN A 95 -5.05 5.95 36.25
N GLY A 96 -6.01 6.33 37.08
CA GLY A 96 -5.77 7.06 38.31
C GLY A 96 -6.86 8.08 38.63
N THR A 97 -6.54 9.04 39.47
CA THR A 97 -7.42 10.12 39.89
C THR A 97 -6.85 11.48 39.53
N ILE A 98 -7.73 12.44 39.25
CA ILE A 98 -7.31 13.82 39.04
C ILE A 98 -7.54 14.59 40.34
N GLU A 99 -6.47 15.10 40.93
CA GLU A 99 -6.50 15.93 42.14
C GLU A 99 -6.01 17.33 41.79
N ARG A 100 -6.92 18.30 41.86
CA ARG A 100 -6.72 19.68 41.40
C ARG A 100 -6.31 19.70 39.91
N ASP A 101 -5.01 20.02 39.63
CA ASP A 101 -4.43 20.09 38.28
C ASP A 101 -3.46 18.93 37.97
N THR A 102 -3.48 17.88 38.80
CA THR A 102 -2.53 16.76 38.73
C THR A 102 -3.24 15.43 38.53
N LEU A 103 -2.85 14.70 37.52
CA LEU A 103 -3.18 13.28 37.35
C LEU A 103 -2.28 12.44 38.27
N GLN A 104 -2.86 11.87 39.33
CA GLN A 104 -2.22 10.86 40.20
C GLN A 104 -2.39 9.48 39.55
N GLY A 105 -1.52 9.16 38.60
CA GLY A 105 -1.67 7.95 37.83
C GLY A 105 -0.88 7.98 36.51
N ASN A 106 -1.13 6.98 35.68
CA ASN A 106 -0.44 6.80 34.41
C ASN A 106 -1.29 7.21 33.21
N MET A 107 -0.62 7.58 32.14
CA MET A 107 -1.24 7.80 30.82
C MET A 107 -0.80 6.69 29.85
N TYR A 108 -1.70 6.26 28.99
CA TYR A 108 -1.43 5.24 27.98
C TYR A 108 -1.84 5.74 26.59
N VAL A 109 -0.98 5.57 25.62
CA VAL A 109 -1.26 5.77 24.19
C VAL A 109 -1.32 4.39 23.55
N ILE A 110 -2.50 3.98 23.13
CA ILE A 110 -2.77 2.62 22.64
C ILE A 110 -2.77 2.65 21.11
N GLY A 111 -1.83 1.92 20.52
CA GLY A 111 -1.72 1.78 19.07
C GLY A 111 -2.62 0.68 18.53
N GLY A 112 -3.57 1.04 17.68
CA GLY A 112 -4.40 0.10 16.92
C GLY A 112 -3.93 -0.11 15.50
N TYR A 113 -2.67 0.18 15.24
CA TYR A 113 -2.03 0.04 13.93
C TYR A 113 -2.71 0.87 12.84
N ASP A 114 -3.07 2.12 13.16
CA ASP A 114 -3.60 3.06 12.19
C ASP A 114 -2.48 3.52 11.22
N PRO A 115 -2.51 3.10 9.94
CA PRO A 115 -1.43 3.42 8.99
C PRO A 115 -1.55 4.82 8.39
N GLU A 116 -2.67 5.51 8.60
CA GLU A 116 -2.91 6.87 8.08
C GLU A 116 -2.84 7.94 9.17
N PHE A 117 -2.41 7.56 10.40
CA PHE A 117 -2.24 8.49 11.51
C PHE A 117 -1.07 9.45 11.22
N ASP A 118 -1.40 10.70 10.95
CA ASP A 118 -0.47 11.76 10.57
C ASP A 118 -0.25 12.81 11.66
N GLU A 119 0.48 13.87 11.33
CA GLU A 119 0.77 14.98 12.23
C GLU A 119 -0.50 15.75 12.64
N GLU A 120 -1.48 15.89 11.74
CA GLU A 120 -2.76 16.55 12.04
C GLU A 120 -3.59 15.71 13.00
N ALA A 121 -3.60 14.40 12.82
CA ALA A 121 -4.22 13.45 13.74
C ALA A 121 -3.59 13.50 15.13
N LEU A 122 -2.24 13.56 15.20
CA LEU A 122 -1.51 13.69 16.44
C LEU A 122 -1.86 15.00 17.17
N ASP A 123 -1.85 16.12 16.47
CA ASP A 123 -2.16 17.43 17.04
C ASP A 123 -3.62 17.51 17.53
N SER A 124 -4.56 16.89 16.84
CA SER A 124 -5.96 16.76 17.24
C SER A 124 -6.11 15.90 18.49
N LEU A 125 -5.40 14.76 18.53
CA LEU A 125 -5.42 13.84 19.67
C LEU A 125 -4.87 14.54 20.94
N VAL A 126 -3.71 15.18 20.81
CA VAL A 126 -3.08 15.95 21.91
C VAL A 126 -3.94 17.14 22.34
N ALA A 127 -4.56 17.87 21.40
CA ALA A 127 -5.47 18.97 21.74
C ALA A 127 -6.68 18.50 22.56
N THR A 128 -7.18 17.28 22.28
CA THR A 128 -8.28 16.69 23.05
C THR A 128 -7.82 16.29 24.44
N VAL A 129 -6.64 15.69 24.58
CA VAL A 129 -6.02 15.38 25.88
C VAL A 129 -5.83 16.64 26.73
N ALA A 130 -5.38 17.73 26.11
CA ALA A 130 -5.10 19.01 26.80
C ALA A 130 -6.38 19.72 27.33
N ARG A 131 -7.57 19.23 27.01
CA ARG A 131 -8.84 19.76 27.60
C ARG A 131 -9.16 19.17 28.98
N PHE A 132 -8.46 18.11 29.37
CA PHE A 132 -8.65 17.51 30.69
C PHE A 132 -8.08 18.42 31.78
N PRO A 133 -8.68 18.43 32.99
CA PRO A 133 -8.37 19.40 34.04
C PRO A 133 -7.09 19.02 34.81
N PHE A 134 -5.98 18.82 34.09
CA PHE A 134 -4.64 18.64 34.69
C PHE A 134 -3.55 19.19 33.77
N SER A 135 -2.50 19.71 34.37
CA SER A 135 -1.27 20.13 33.67
C SER A 135 -0.06 19.30 34.11
N VAL A 136 -0.22 18.45 35.10
CA VAL A 136 0.81 17.60 35.64
C VAL A 136 0.40 16.14 35.65
N ILE A 137 1.27 15.26 35.20
CA ILE A 137 1.13 13.80 35.30
C ILE A 137 2.14 13.33 36.36
N LYS A 138 1.65 12.89 37.52
CA LYS A 138 2.48 12.28 38.58
C LYS A 138 2.41 10.76 38.44
N GLY A 139 3.13 10.25 37.44
CA GLY A 139 3.16 8.87 37.04
C GLY A 139 3.94 8.73 35.75
N LYS A 140 3.64 7.73 34.97
CA LYS A 140 4.36 7.41 33.73
C LYS A 140 3.44 7.52 32.51
N VAL A 141 4.04 7.82 31.35
CA VAL A 141 3.36 7.74 30.06
C VAL A 141 3.82 6.47 29.34
N TYR A 142 2.88 5.67 28.92
CA TYR A 142 3.14 4.41 28.22
C TYR A 142 2.65 4.44 26.79
N GLY A 143 3.48 3.92 25.86
CA GLY A 143 3.01 3.48 24.55
C GLY A 143 2.63 2.01 24.59
N ASP A 144 1.41 1.68 24.22
CA ASP A 144 0.97 0.29 24.08
C ASP A 144 1.07 -0.18 22.63
N VAL A 145 2.02 -1.06 22.39
CA VAL A 145 2.25 -1.72 21.09
C VAL A 145 2.03 -3.24 21.19
N SER A 146 1.33 -3.69 22.23
CA SER A 146 1.18 -5.11 22.56
C SER A 146 0.36 -5.90 21.54
N MET A 147 -0.41 -5.22 20.69
CA MET A 147 -1.21 -5.83 19.63
C MET A 147 -0.38 -6.64 18.63
N LYS A 148 0.88 -6.28 18.41
CA LYS A 148 1.78 -6.92 17.44
C LYS A 148 3.01 -7.52 18.14
N ASP A 149 3.59 -8.57 17.55
CA ASP A 149 4.92 -9.05 17.92
C ASP A 149 6.00 -7.97 17.72
N SER A 150 7.20 -8.24 18.22
CA SER A 150 8.33 -7.30 18.18
C SER A 150 9.12 -7.32 16.86
N LEU A 151 8.59 -7.96 15.80
CA LEU A 151 9.25 -7.98 14.50
C LEU A 151 8.85 -6.73 13.69
N TYR A 152 9.82 -5.87 13.45
CA TYR A 152 9.61 -4.62 12.70
C TYR A 152 9.58 -4.79 11.19
N TRP A 153 9.96 -5.95 10.65
CA TRP A 153 10.05 -6.23 9.22
C TRP A 153 9.29 -7.48 8.82
N GLY A 154 8.82 -7.50 7.59
CA GLY A 154 8.29 -8.71 6.96
C GLY A 154 9.41 -9.69 6.60
N SER A 155 9.08 -10.98 6.62
CA SER A 155 10.01 -12.04 6.20
C SER A 155 10.39 -11.87 4.72
N GLY A 156 11.69 -11.92 4.41
CA GLY A 156 12.20 -11.80 3.04
C GLY A 156 12.21 -10.39 2.47
N TRP A 157 12.07 -9.35 3.31
CA TRP A 157 12.34 -7.97 2.94
C TRP A 157 13.85 -7.75 2.78
N LEU A 158 14.24 -6.92 1.82
CA LEU A 158 15.65 -6.69 1.54
C LEU A 158 16.24 -5.70 2.55
N TRP A 159 17.45 -6.01 3.01
CA TRP A 159 18.15 -5.17 3.97
C TRP A 159 18.51 -3.78 3.42
N ASP A 160 18.89 -3.69 2.16
CA ASP A 160 19.28 -2.45 1.49
C ASP A 160 18.08 -1.54 1.12
N ASP A 161 16.86 -2.03 1.26
CA ASP A 161 15.64 -1.22 1.15
C ASP A 161 15.30 -0.48 2.47
N THR A 162 16.03 -0.75 3.55
CA THR A 162 15.79 -0.21 4.89
C THR A 162 15.64 1.32 4.98
N PRO A 163 16.40 2.17 4.22
CA PRO A 163 16.23 3.63 4.32
C PRO A 163 15.03 4.18 3.57
N TYR A 164 14.37 3.37 2.74
CA TYR A 164 13.29 3.86 1.88
C TYR A 164 11.94 3.86 2.59
N SER A 165 11.12 4.86 2.27
CA SER A 165 9.78 5.04 2.85
C SER A 165 8.80 3.89 2.58
N PHE A 166 9.03 3.10 1.52
CA PHE A 166 8.19 1.95 1.21
C PHE A 166 8.49 0.70 2.07
N GLN A 167 9.56 0.73 2.89
CA GLN A 167 9.90 -0.30 3.86
C GLN A 167 9.91 0.29 5.29
N PRO A 168 8.73 0.61 5.87
CA PRO A 168 8.64 1.19 7.21
C PRO A 168 8.97 0.17 8.30
N TYR A 169 9.36 0.66 9.47
CA TYR A 169 9.44 -0.16 10.69
C TYR A 169 8.03 -0.39 11.24
N LEU A 170 7.54 -1.62 11.14
CA LEU A 170 6.17 -1.99 11.46
C LEU A 170 5.89 -1.93 12.98
N SER A 171 4.97 -1.09 13.40
CA SER A 171 4.52 -0.98 14.79
C SER A 171 3.06 -0.57 14.87
N PRO A 172 2.32 -0.94 15.92
CA PRO A 172 0.98 -0.43 16.18
C PRO A 172 0.87 1.08 16.39
N LEU A 173 1.98 1.73 16.81
CA LEU A 173 2.10 3.19 16.90
C LEU A 173 2.98 3.70 15.75
N MET A 174 2.35 4.33 14.77
CA MET A 174 3.00 4.90 13.58
C MET A 174 2.58 6.36 13.42
N LEU A 175 3.53 7.26 13.22
CA LEU A 175 3.29 8.66 12.87
C LEU A 175 3.80 8.89 11.45
N ASN A 176 2.95 9.47 10.56
CA ASN A 176 3.30 9.72 9.15
C ASN A 176 3.95 8.49 8.48
N LYS A 177 3.40 7.29 8.74
CA LYS A 177 3.92 6.01 8.22
C LYS A 177 5.36 5.68 8.65
N GLY A 178 5.83 6.26 9.77
CA GLY A 178 7.24 6.14 10.20
C GLY A 178 8.22 6.82 9.24
N VAL A 179 7.80 7.90 8.58
CA VAL A 179 8.55 8.58 7.53
C VAL A 179 8.67 10.08 7.85
N VAL A 180 9.84 10.63 7.59
CA VAL A 180 10.07 12.08 7.57
C VAL A 180 10.20 12.55 6.12
N LYS A 181 9.40 13.55 5.76
CA LYS A 181 9.52 14.28 4.50
C LYS A 181 10.41 15.49 4.71
N VAL A 182 11.48 15.58 3.94
CA VAL A 182 12.37 16.74 3.93
C VAL A 182 12.10 17.57 2.67
N THR A 183 11.74 18.84 2.86
CA THR A 183 11.56 19.81 1.79
C THR A 183 12.76 20.76 1.78
N ALA A 184 13.41 20.90 0.62
CA ALA A 184 14.54 21.80 0.39
C ALA A 184 14.13 22.94 -0.53
N THR A 185 14.35 24.18 -0.08
CA THR A 185 14.11 25.41 -0.86
C THR A 185 15.45 26.07 -1.16
N PRO A 186 15.80 26.34 -2.44
CA PRO A 186 17.11 26.90 -2.77
C PRO A 186 17.26 28.33 -2.29
N GLY A 187 18.46 28.68 -1.81
CA GLY A 187 18.94 30.03 -1.56
C GLY A 187 19.71 30.63 -2.73
N GLU A 188 20.71 31.44 -2.44
CA GLU A 188 21.65 31.94 -3.42
C GLU A 188 22.55 30.81 -3.95
N ARG A 189 23.20 31.06 -5.12
CA ARG A 189 24.04 30.06 -5.74
C ARG A 189 25.25 29.73 -4.83
N GLY A 190 25.41 28.44 -4.54
CA GLY A 190 26.49 27.91 -3.69
C GLY A 190 26.10 27.77 -2.21
N ASP A 191 25.07 28.48 -1.75
CA ASP A 191 24.60 28.36 -0.38
C ASP A 191 23.89 27.03 -0.11
N SER A 192 23.85 26.63 1.14
CA SER A 192 22.99 25.53 1.57
C SER A 192 21.51 25.88 1.37
N ALA A 193 20.72 24.94 0.89
CA ALA A 193 19.27 25.12 0.80
C ALA A 193 18.64 25.19 2.21
N ARG A 194 17.53 25.92 2.33
CA ARG A 194 16.70 25.86 3.55
C ARG A 194 15.94 24.56 3.58
N LEU A 195 16.06 23.81 4.69
CA LEU A 195 15.39 22.53 4.90
C LEU A 195 14.24 22.67 5.89
N GLU A 196 13.15 22.00 5.59
CA GLU A 196 11.97 21.85 6.44
C GLU A 196 11.61 20.37 6.52
N CYS A 197 11.38 19.86 7.72
CA CYS A 197 11.03 18.45 7.97
C CYS A 197 9.59 18.33 8.48
N THR A 198 8.86 17.33 7.98
CA THR A 198 7.49 17.02 8.39
C THR A 198 7.37 15.51 8.67
N PRO A 199 6.97 15.08 9.88
CA PRO A 199 6.73 15.89 11.09
C PRO A 199 8.01 16.49 11.65
N ALA A 200 7.91 17.68 12.27
CA ALA A 200 9.00 18.25 13.04
C ALA A 200 9.10 17.56 14.41
N SER A 201 10.29 17.08 14.77
CA SER A 201 10.56 16.42 16.06
C SER A 201 12.05 16.45 16.38
N SER A 202 12.43 16.45 17.64
CA SER A 202 13.81 16.30 18.09
C SER A 202 14.29 14.83 18.11
N TYR A 203 13.42 13.88 17.75
CA TYR A 203 13.77 12.46 17.69
C TYR A 203 14.86 12.15 16.64
N TYR A 204 15.00 12.97 15.63
CA TYR A 204 16.03 12.86 14.60
C TYR A 204 16.88 14.12 14.52
N THR A 205 18.10 14.00 14.00
CA THR A 205 18.97 15.12 13.68
C THR A 205 19.07 15.34 12.18
N LEU A 206 19.44 16.56 11.75
CA LEU A 206 19.49 16.94 10.35
C LEU A 206 20.90 17.45 9.98
N THR A 207 21.54 16.80 9.03
CA THR A 207 22.80 17.24 8.43
C THR A 207 22.56 17.75 7.00
N ASN A 208 22.73 19.06 6.82
CA ASN A 208 22.54 19.72 5.52
C ASN A 208 23.86 19.85 4.76
N LYS A 209 24.01 19.11 3.67
CA LYS A 209 25.15 19.15 2.71
C LYS A 209 24.67 19.51 1.31
N THR A 210 23.54 20.24 1.17
CA THR A 210 23.04 20.70 -0.11
C THR A 210 23.80 21.92 -0.61
N GLN A 211 23.76 22.14 -1.92
CA GLN A 211 24.20 23.39 -2.54
C GLN A 211 23.12 23.89 -3.50
N SER A 212 22.73 25.15 -3.30
CA SER A 212 21.71 25.78 -4.13
C SER A 212 22.28 26.12 -5.52
N ARG A 213 21.53 25.76 -6.57
CA ARG A 213 21.81 26.13 -7.97
C ARG A 213 23.25 25.78 -8.42
N THR A 214 23.78 24.68 -7.90
CA THR A 214 25.15 24.20 -8.15
C THR A 214 25.11 22.77 -8.74
N PRO A 215 24.98 22.60 -10.05
CA PRO A 215 24.82 21.27 -10.68
C PRO A 215 25.95 20.28 -10.36
N SER A 216 27.19 20.78 -10.12
CA SER A 216 28.32 19.95 -9.73
C SER A 216 28.17 19.27 -8.34
N ALA A 217 27.25 19.73 -7.50
CA ALA A 217 26.92 19.07 -6.24
C ALA A 217 26.17 17.73 -6.40
N GLY A 218 25.82 17.37 -7.65
CA GLY A 218 25.16 16.11 -7.95
C GLY A 218 23.66 16.13 -7.70
N ARG A 219 23.03 14.94 -7.70
CA ARG A 219 21.59 14.81 -7.51
C ARG A 219 21.17 15.07 -6.06
N PHE A 220 20.03 15.73 -5.89
CA PHE A 220 19.37 15.84 -4.58
C PHE A 220 19.03 14.46 -4.01
N ARG A 221 19.44 14.21 -2.76
CA ARG A 221 19.19 12.96 -2.04
C ARG A 221 18.92 13.24 -0.57
N VAL A 222 17.99 12.45 0.00
CA VAL A 222 17.71 12.38 1.43
C VAL A 222 18.01 10.95 1.87
N SER A 223 18.77 10.78 2.93
CA SER A 223 19.11 9.49 3.52
C SER A 223 19.30 9.65 5.03
N ARG A 224 19.47 8.56 5.76
CA ARG A 224 19.83 8.56 7.18
C ARG A 224 20.96 7.57 7.45
N ASP A 225 21.44 7.53 8.66
CA ASP A 225 22.51 6.61 9.10
C ASP A 225 21.96 5.19 9.31
N TRP A 226 21.32 4.63 8.28
CA TRP A 226 20.54 3.40 8.33
C TRP A 226 21.39 2.15 8.63
N LEU A 227 22.69 2.16 8.27
CA LEU A 227 23.61 1.04 8.52
C LEU A 227 23.80 0.74 10.01
N VAL A 228 23.64 1.76 10.84
CA VAL A 228 23.76 1.66 12.32
C VAL A 228 22.42 1.90 13.01
N ASN A 229 21.32 1.85 12.27
CA ASN A 229 19.98 2.20 12.77
C ASN A 229 19.90 3.62 13.39
N GLY A 230 20.78 4.53 12.95
CA GLY A 230 20.75 5.93 13.39
C GLY A 230 19.67 6.74 12.71
N ASN A 231 19.25 7.82 13.34
CA ASN A 231 18.26 8.77 12.84
C ASN A 231 18.85 10.16 12.54
N ASN A 232 20.14 10.24 12.19
CA ASN A 232 20.70 11.45 11.59
C ASN A 232 20.35 11.47 10.10
N ILE A 233 19.46 12.37 9.71
CA ILE A 233 19.04 12.56 8.31
C ILE A 233 20.06 13.44 7.60
N THR A 234 20.67 12.92 6.54
CA THR A 234 21.61 13.67 5.71
C THR A 234 20.96 14.03 4.37
N VAL A 235 20.99 15.33 4.04
CA VAL A 235 20.49 15.86 2.78
C VAL A 235 21.66 16.39 1.94
N THR A 236 21.78 15.89 0.70
CA THR A 236 22.91 16.21 -0.18
C THR A 236 22.44 16.64 -1.57
N GLY A 237 23.34 17.23 -2.35
CA GLY A 237 23.18 17.48 -3.77
C GLY A 237 22.65 18.86 -4.13
N ASN A 238 22.44 19.06 -5.43
CA ASN A 238 21.98 20.35 -5.98
C ASN A 238 20.49 20.58 -5.74
N VAL A 239 20.15 21.76 -5.28
CA VAL A 239 18.77 22.26 -5.15
C VAL A 239 18.61 23.47 -6.05
N ASP A 240 18.10 23.29 -7.24
CA ASP A 240 17.85 24.33 -8.26
C ASP A 240 16.43 24.91 -8.20
N ALA A 241 15.48 24.11 -7.71
CA ALA A 241 14.09 24.45 -7.44
C ALA A 241 13.66 23.76 -6.13
N ARG A 242 12.45 24.05 -5.64
CA ARG A 242 11.91 23.34 -4.47
C ARG A 242 11.91 21.84 -4.72
N ARG A 243 12.58 21.09 -3.86
CA ARG A 243 12.71 19.63 -3.91
C ARG A 243 12.15 19.03 -2.64
N ALA A 244 11.67 17.80 -2.71
CA ALA A 244 11.31 17.02 -1.55
C ALA A 244 11.83 15.59 -1.68
N GLY A 245 12.15 14.98 -0.56
CA GLY A 245 12.49 13.58 -0.45
C GLY A 245 11.97 13.02 0.87
N THR A 246 11.82 11.71 0.94
CA THR A 246 11.34 11.00 2.12
C THR A 246 12.37 9.99 2.58
N VAL A 247 12.41 9.77 3.88
CA VAL A 247 13.23 8.73 4.51
C VAL A 247 12.46 8.13 5.66
N ASN A 248 12.53 6.81 5.85
CA ASN A 248 11.94 6.19 7.01
C ASN A 248 12.76 6.49 8.27
N ILE A 249 12.15 6.32 9.44
CA ILE A 249 12.78 6.51 10.75
C ILE A 249 12.91 5.17 11.45
N PHE A 250 14.07 4.92 12.04
CA PHE A 250 14.26 3.76 12.90
C PHE A 250 13.43 3.88 14.17
N SER A 251 12.75 2.78 14.54
CA SER A 251 11.80 2.69 15.64
C SER A 251 10.61 3.67 15.49
N SER A 252 9.66 3.31 14.66
CA SER A 252 8.43 4.10 14.44
C SER A 252 7.66 4.39 15.72
N GLN A 253 7.63 3.43 16.66
CA GLN A 253 6.95 3.60 17.94
C GLN A 253 7.65 4.63 18.85
N ASP A 254 8.98 4.65 18.86
CA ASP A 254 9.71 5.65 19.62
C ASP A 254 9.56 7.03 18.98
N PHE A 255 9.58 7.11 17.66
CA PHE A 255 9.30 8.35 16.93
C PHE A 255 7.91 8.89 17.27
N PHE A 256 6.90 8.02 17.28
CA PHE A 256 5.55 8.40 17.66
C PHE A 256 5.51 8.93 19.10
N MET A 257 5.97 8.13 20.05
CA MET A 257 5.90 8.49 21.48
C MET A 257 6.71 9.72 21.83
N HIS A 258 7.90 9.86 21.25
CA HIS A 258 8.73 11.04 21.44
C HIS A 258 8.01 12.31 20.96
N THR A 259 7.49 12.27 19.72
CA THR A 259 6.77 13.42 19.15
C THR A 259 5.46 13.71 19.90
N PHE A 260 4.73 12.67 20.34
CA PHE A 260 3.57 12.84 21.21
C PHE A 260 3.90 13.59 22.51
N MET A 261 4.99 13.20 23.17
CA MET A 261 5.44 13.88 24.41
C MET A 261 5.86 15.34 24.15
N GLU A 262 6.56 15.62 23.06
CA GLU A 262 6.88 17.00 22.66
C GLU A 262 5.62 17.84 22.47
N ARG A 263 4.60 17.29 21.80
CA ARG A 263 3.31 17.99 21.59
C ARG A 263 2.55 18.22 22.91
N LEU A 264 2.57 17.24 23.84
CA LEU A 264 1.99 17.43 25.18
C LEU A 264 2.70 18.54 25.97
N GLN A 265 4.03 18.55 25.98
CA GLN A 265 4.81 19.59 26.64
C GLN A 265 4.54 20.98 26.05
N ALA A 266 4.46 21.07 24.73
CA ALA A 266 4.09 22.31 24.04
C ALA A 266 2.70 22.84 24.43
N ARG A 267 1.81 21.97 24.93
CA ARG A 267 0.48 22.33 25.48
C ARG A 267 0.48 22.55 26.99
N GLY A 268 1.66 22.57 27.64
CA GLY A 268 1.83 22.82 29.06
C GLY A 268 1.60 21.60 29.96
N ILE A 269 1.46 20.40 29.41
CA ILE A 269 1.34 19.15 30.19
C ILE A 269 2.74 18.56 30.42
N ARG A 270 3.12 18.36 31.68
CA ARG A 270 4.43 17.85 32.08
C ARG A 270 4.33 16.61 32.97
N CYS A 271 5.31 15.72 32.89
CA CYS A 271 5.47 14.55 33.77
C CYS A 271 6.36 14.85 34.97
N ILE A 272 6.03 14.29 36.15
CA ILE A 272 6.84 14.35 37.37
C ILE A 272 6.99 12.91 37.92
N PRO A 273 8.21 12.47 38.32
CA PRO A 273 9.45 13.22 38.20
C PRO A 273 9.86 13.38 36.74
N ALA A 274 10.36 14.59 36.43
CA ALA A 274 11.04 14.80 35.16
C ALA A 274 12.25 13.85 35.14
N ALA A 275 12.35 13.03 34.10
CA ALA A 275 13.56 12.27 33.87
C ALA A 275 14.70 13.25 33.55
N GLU A 276 15.95 12.79 33.69
CA GLU A 276 17.12 13.56 33.24
C GLU A 276 17.05 13.91 31.76
N ALA A 277 16.27 13.11 30.97
CA ALA A 277 15.89 13.41 29.58
C ALA A 277 14.59 14.24 29.55
N GLU A 278 14.55 15.25 28.67
CA GLU A 278 13.40 16.14 28.49
C GLU A 278 12.11 15.40 28.09
N VAL A 279 12.24 14.19 27.51
CA VAL A 279 11.13 13.36 27.02
C VAL A 279 11.23 11.96 27.63
N SER A 280 10.24 11.56 28.42
CA SER A 280 10.22 10.27 29.10
C SER A 280 8.91 9.53 28.85
N TYR A 281 9.02 8.34 28.27
CA TYR A 281 7.94 7.38 28.09
C TYR A 281 8.48 5.95 28.25
N LEU A 282 7.57 5.00 28.40
CA LEU A 282 7.86 3.57 28.46
C LEU A 282 6.95 2.84 27.47
N PHE A 283 7.24 1.57 27.21
CA PHE A 283 6.30 0.68 26.51
C PHE A 283 5.71 -0.33 27.50
N GLY A 284 4.38 -0.51 27.44
CA GLY A 284 3.66 -1.41 28.32
C GLY A 284 2.23 -1.64 27.88
N GLU A 285 1.75 -2.85 28.11
CA GLU A 285 0.38 -3.24 27.76
C GLU A 285 -0.64 -2.51 28.66
N PHE A 286 -1.62 -1.86 28.04
CA PHE A 286 -2.77 -1.31 28.75
C PHE A 286 -3.72 -2.41 29.20
N ARG A 287 -4.10 -2.37 30.47
CA ARG A 287 -5.15 -3.25 31.05
C ARG A 287 -6.16 -2.39 31.74
N GLN A 288 -7.34 -2.29 31.15
CA GLN A 288 -8.42 -1.47 31.70
C GLN A 288 -8.82 -1.96 33.09
N ASP A 289 -9.03 -1.02 34.00
CA ASP A 289 -9.55 -1.22 35.35
C ASP A 289 -10.65 -0.19 35.67
N SER A 290 -11.12 -0.14 36.93
CA SER A 290 -12.17 0.77 37.36
C SER A 290 -11.75 2.25 37.40
N LEU A 291 -10.45 2.55 37.33
CA LEU A 291 -9.89 3.90 37.32
C LEU A 291 -9.49 4.35 35.90
N SER A 292 -9.76 3.53 34.90
CA SER A 292 -9.40 3.81 33.52
C SER A 292 -10.42 4.70 32.83
N VAL A 293 -9.97 5.81 32.27
CA VAL A 293 -10.80 6.76 31.51
C VAL A 293 -10.18 7.03 30.15
N ARG A 294 -10.97 6.85 29.09
CA ARG A 294 -10.58 7.24 27.73
C ARG A 294 -10.65 8.75 27.57
N MET A 295 -9.53 9.34 27.19
CA MET A 295 -9.39 10.79 27.01
C MET A 295 -9.67 11.20 25.57
N ALA A 296 -9.10 10.47 24.63
CA ALA A 296 -9.16 10.78 23.21
C ALA A 296 -9.12 9.51 22.37
N SER A 297 -9.69 9.59 21.17
CA SER A 297 -9.61 8.55 20.13
C SER A 297 -9.50 9.22 18.77
N TYR A 298 -8.64 8.69 17.92
CA TYR A 298 -8.59 9.02 16.50
C TYR A 298 -8.88 7.77 15.70
N GLU A 299 -9.65 7.91 14.62
CA GLU A 299 -10.11 6.77 13.83
C GLU A 299 -9.91 7.01 12.33
N THR A 300 -9.34 6.00 11.66
CA THR A 300 -9.23 5.95 10.20
C THR A 300 -10.15 4.87 9.65
N SER A 301 -10.94 5.22 8.64
CA SER A 301 -11.86 4.25 8.02
C SER A 301 -11.11 3.16 7.25
N VAL A 302 -11.66 1.94 7.24
CA VAL A 302 -11.11 0.85 6.43
C VAL A 302 -11.12 1.21 4.94
N GLN A 303 -12.10 1.98 4.48
CA GLN A 303 -12.20 2.37 3.08
C GLN A 303 -11.05 3.30 2.67
N ASP A 304 -10.59 4.21 3.55
CA ASP A 304 -9.41 5.05 3.30
C ASP A 304 -8.13 4.22 3.24
N VAL A 305 -7.96 3.26 4.16
CA VAL A 305 -6.85 2.31 4.15
C VAL A 305 -6.85 1.48 2.87
N VAL A 306 -7.99 0.93 2.45
CA VAL A 306 -8.11 0.15 1.20
C VAL A 306 -7.81 1.01 -0.02
N LYS A 307 -8.23 2.27 -0.04
CA LYS A 307 -7.89 3.22 -1.11
C LYS A 307 -6.38 3.42 -1.23
N GLN A 308 -5.67 3.60 -0.12
CA GLN A 308 -4.21 3.73 -0.10
C GLN A 308 -3.51 2.44 -0.55
N ILE A 309 -3.98 1.27 -0.09
CA ILE A 309 -3.46 -0.03 -0.52
C ILE A 309 -3.55 -0.18 -2.04
N MET A 310 -4.67 0.19 -2.64
CA MET A 310 -4.92 -0.05 -4.06
C MET A 310 -4.35 1.04 -4.95
N LYS A 311 -4.71 2.33 -4.70
CA LYS A 311 -4.31 3.47 -5.55
C LYS A 311 -2.81 3.76 -5.49
N GLU A 312 -2.27 3.87 -4.27
CA GLU A 312 -0.87 4.25 -4.03
C GLU A 312 0.06 3.02 -3.85
N SER A 313 -0.54 1.83 -3.78
CA SER A 313 0.22 0.60 -3.54
C SER A 313 0.96 0.62 -2.19
N ASP A 314 0.39 1.27 -1.18
CA ASP A 314 1.02 1.49 0.11
C ASP A 314 1.26 0.16 0.85
N ASN A 315 2.52 -0.04 1.29
CA ASN A 315 2.94 -1.29 1.95
C ASN A 315 2.50 -1.32 3.40
N LEU A 316 2.63 -0.20 4.14
CA LEU A 316 2.25 -0.14 5.54
C LEU A 316 0.75 -0.42 5.72
N ASN A 317 -0.08 0.18 4.88
CA ASN A 317 -1.53 -0.04 4.91
C ASN A 317 -1.88 -1.53 4.71
N ALA A 318 -1.15 -2.22 3.83
CA ALA A 318 -1.36 -3.64 3.60
C ALA A 318 -0.91 -4.51 4.79
N GLU A 319 0.21 -4.16 5.45
CA GLU A 319 0.69 -4.86 6.64
C GLU A 319 -0.20 -4.58 7.87
N ALA A 320 -0.71 -3.35 8.02
CA ALA A 320 -1.70 -3.02 9.04
C ALA A 320 -2.98 -3.85 8.86
N MET A 321 -3.44 -3.98 7.60
CA MET A 321 -4.59 -4.82 7.26
C MET A 321 -4.31 -6.30 7.54
N LEU A 322 -3.10 -6.80 7.26
CA LEU A 322 -2.71 -8.18 7.58
C LEU A 322 -2.68 -8.42 9.10
N CYS A 323 -2.13 -7.48 9.87
CA CYS A 323 -2.12 -7.56 11.34
C CYS A 323 -3.54 -7.63 11.89
N ARG A 324 -4.44 -6.77 11.41
CA ARG A 324 -5.85 -6.77 11.77
C ARG A 324 -6.54 -8.11 11.44
N LEU A 325 -6.29 -8.67 10.27
CA LEU A 325 -6.74 -10.01 9.90
C LEU A 325 -6.28 -11.06 10.93
N GLY A 326 -5.05 -10.95 11.40
CA GLY A 326 -4.51 -11.81 12.44
C GLY A 326 -5.30 -11.72 13.74
N VAL A 327 -5.61 -10.50 14.21
CA VAL A 327 -6.42 -10.27 15.42
C VAL A 327 -7.80 -10.88 15.26
N GLN A 328 -8.52 -10.53 14.19
CA GLN A 328 -9.89 -10.97 13.94
C GLN A 328 -10.01 -12.50 13.78
N SER A 329 -9.04 -13.13 13.14
CA SER A 329 -9.10 -14.56 12.80
C SER A 329 -8.58 -15.46 13.90
N SER A 330 -7.61 -15.02 14.70
CA SER A 330 -7.00 -15.85 15.77
C SER A 330 -7.62 -15.62 17.14
N GLY A 331 -8.28 -14.48 17.37
CA GLY A 331 -8.74 -14.07 18.69
C GLY A 331 -7.62 -13.73 19.68
N LYS A 332 -6.36 -13.70 19.23
CA LYS A 332 -5.21 -13.37 20.06
C LYS A 332 -5.14 -11.85 20.29
N LYS A 333 -4.71 -11.44 21.47
CA LYS A 333 -4.40 -10.02 21.74
C LYS A 333 -3.12 -9.57 21.02
N ARG A 334 -2.11 -10.46 20.93
CA ARG A 334 -0.84 -10.22 20.27
C ARG A 334 -0.68 -11.13 19.07
N VAL A 335 -0.51 -10.56 17.90
CA VAL A 335 -0.44 -11.29 16.63
C VAL A 335 0.89 -11.09 15.92
N SER A 336 1.21 -12.06 15.08
CA SER A 336 2.30 -12.04 14.11
C SER A 336 1.77 -11.91 12.69
N ALA A 337 2.65 -11.67 11.71
CA ALA A 337 2.30 -11.73 10.30
C ALA A 337 1.70 -13.10 9.92
N GLU A 338 2.20 -14.20 10.52
CA GLU A 338 1.70 -15.56 10.27
C GLU A 338 0.23 -15.75 10.67
N ASP A 339 -0.25 -15.09 11.73
CA ASP A 339 -1.67 -15.14 12.12
C ASP A 339 -2.55 -14.53 11.00
N GLY A 340 -2.15 -13.42 10.40
CA GLY A 340 -2.84 -12.82 9.26
C GLY A 340 -2.74 -13.66 7.98
N LEU A 341 -1.55 -14.20 7.69
CA LEU A 341 -1.34 -15.07 6.53
C LEU A 341 -2.15 -16.36 6.65
N SER A 342 -2.34 -16.88 7.85
CA SER A 342 -3.19 -18.05 8.12
C SER A 342 -4.64 -17.78 7.72
N ALA A 343 -5.16 -16.55 7.95
CA ALA A 343 -6.49 -16.16 7.48
C ALA A 343 -6.61 -16.16 5.95
N ILE A 344 -5.56 -15.73 5.24
CA ILE A 344 -5.51 -15.79 3.76
C ILE A 344 -5.48 -17.26 3.30
N ARG A 345 -4.67 -18.12 3.94
CA ARG A 345 -4.62 -19.55 3.61
C ARG A 345 -5.96 -20.25 3.85
N MET A 346 -6.71 -19.87 4.89
CA MET A 346 -8.05 -20.39 5.10
C MET A 346 -8.98 -20.04 3.94
N LEU A 347 -8.96 -18.79 3.47
CA LEU A 347 -9.77 -18.38 2.31
C LEU A 347 -9.35 -19.13 1.02
N ILE A 348 -8.05 -19.36 0.80
CA ILE A 348 -7.55 -20.17 -0.31
C ILE A 348 -8.17 -21.57 -0.26
N LYS A 349 -8.20 -22.19 0.94
CA LYS A 349 -8.80 -23.50 1.15
C LYS A 349 -10.31 -23.51 0.94
N GLU A 350 -11.02 -22.49 1.43
CA GLU A 350 -12.47 -22.30 1.24
C GLU A 350 -12.85 -22.20 -0.25
N MET A 351 -11.99 -21.57 -1.06
CA MET A 351 -12.15 -21.49 -2.51
C MET A 351 -11.80 -22.79 -3.25
N GLY A 352 -11.42 -23.87 -2.53
CA GLY A 352 -11.11 -25.19 -3.10
C GLY A 352 -9.66 -25.37 -3.55
N TYR A 353 -8.77 -24.47 -3.24
CA TYR A 353 -7.34 -24.57 -3.55
C TYR A 353 -6.53 -25.16 -2.39
N ASN A 354 -5.42 -25.83 -2.71
CA ASN A 354 -4.46 -26.28 -1.70
C ASN A 354 -3.53 -25.10 -1.30
N PRO A 355 -3.64 -24.54 -0.08
CA PRO A 355 -2.81 -23.43 0.33
C PRO A 355 -1.30 -23.75 0.37
N ASN A 356 -0.93 -25.02 0.54
CA ASN A 356 0.47 -25.46 0.58
C ASN A 356 1.18 -25.39 -0.80
N ARG A 357 0.44 -25.15 -1.87
CA ARG A 357 1.03 -24.88 -3.19
C ARG A 357 1.66 -23.50 -3.30
N TYR A 358 1.32 -22.59 -2.40
CA TYR A 358 1.72 -21.18 -2.45
C TYR A 358 2.61 -20.84 -1.27
N ASN A 359 3.54 -19.93 -1.46
CA ASN A 359 4.30 -19.35 -0.37
C ASN A 359 3.84 -17.91 -0.14
N LEU A 360 3.33 -17.62 1.05
CA LEU A 360 2.88 -16.31 1.48
C LEU A 360 3.78 -15.87 2.64
N ALA A 361 4.46 -14.74 2.51
CA ALA A 361 5.46 -14.28 3.46
C ALA A 361 5.15 -12.90 4.06
N ASP A 362 4.34 -12.08 3.39
CA ASP A 362 3.85 -10.79 3.87
C ASP A 362 2.49 -10.44 3.26
N GLY A 363 1.87 -9.37 3.72
CA GLY A 363 0.58 -8.89 3.21
C GLY A 363 0.69 -7.91 2.04
N CYS A 364 1.83 -7.25 1.90
CA CYS A 364 2.02 -6.17 0.92
C CYS A 364 2.66 -6.63 -0.39
N GLY A 365 3.32 -7.78 -0.40
CA GLY A 365 4.03 -8.30 -1.55
C GLY A 365 5.43 -7.69 -1.73
N LEU A 366 6.02 -7.10 -0.69
CA LEU A 366 7.40 -6.63 -0.71
C LEU A 366 8.40 -7.80 -0.60
N SER A 367 7.98 -8.88 0.04
CA SER A 367 8.81 -10.06 0.22
C SER A 367 9.13 -10.77 -1.10
N ASN A 368 10.41 -11.08 -1.30
CA ASN A 368 10.86 -11.93 -2.41
C ASN A 368 10.47 -13.41 -2.23
N TYR A 369 9.95 -13.80 -1.06
CA TYR A 369 9.54 -15.17 -0.76
C TYR A 369 8.07 -15.44 -1.11
N ASN A 370 7.29 -14.43 -1.51
CA ASN A 370 5.94 -14.67 -2.00
C ASN A 370 5.95 -15.37 -3.35
N TYR A 371 5.22 -16.48 -3.46
CA TYR A 371 5.01 -17.23 -4.70
C TYR A 371 3.56 -17.64 -4.83
N ILE A 372 2.86 -17.08 -5.81
CA ILE A 372 1.46 -17.41 -6.15
C ILE A 372 1.32 -17.54 -7.66
N SER A 373 0.16 -18.03 -8.13
CA SER A 373 -0.13 -18.14 -9.55
C SER A 373 -1.11 -17.08 -10.03
N PRO A 374 -1.13 -16.72 -11.34
CA PRO A 374 -2.18 -15.86 -11.92
C PRO A 374 -3.58 -16.46 -11.72
N GLU A 375 -3.72 -17.77 -11.75
CA GLU A 375 -5.00 -18.45 -11.48
C GLU A 375 -5.51 -18.16 -10.07
N LEU A 376 -4.63 -18.17 -9.06
CA LEU A 376 -5.00 -17.82 -7.69
C LEU A 376 -5.47 -16.35 -7.60
N LEU A 377 -4.76 -15.42 -8.23
CA LEU A 377 -5.18 -14.01 -8.29
C LEU A 377 -6.56 -13.85 -8.90
N VAL A 378 -6.81 -14.50 -10.04
CA VAL A 378 -8.12 -14.49 -10.70
C VAL A 378 -9.19 -15.14 -9.81
N SER A 379 -8.86 -16.17 -9.06
CA SER A 379 -9.80 -16.82 -8.12
C SER A 379 -10.22 -15.88 -6.97
N PHE A 380 -9.29 -15.09 -6.42
CA PHE A 380 -9.62 -14.03 -5.45
C PHE A 380 -10.49 -12.94 -6.06
N LEU A 381 -10.21 -12.50 -7.28
CA LEU A 381 -11.04 -11.52 -7.99
C LEU A 381 -12.46 -12.07 -8.25
N ARG A 382 -12.59 -13.35 -8.65
CA ARG A 382 -13.88 -14.03 -8.80
C ARG A 382 -14.65 -14.11 -7.47
N TYR A 383 -13.96 -14.45 -6.40
CA TYR A 383 -14.52 -14.51 -5.05
C TYR A 383 -15.05 -13.13 -4.62
N ALA A 384 -14.27 -12.05 -4.84
CA ALA A 384 -14.74 -10.69 -4.56
C ALA A 384 -15.95 -10.33 -5.42
N TYR A 385 -15.92 -10.63 -6.72
CA TYR A 385 -17.03 -10.34 -7.63
C TYR A 385 -18.35 -11.03 -7.24
N SER A 386 -18.28 -12.23 -6.67
CA SER A 386 -19.45 -12.97 -6.18
C SER A 386 -20.08 -12.38 -4.90
N ARG A 387 -19.46 -11.39 -4.26
CA ARG A 387 -19.90 -10.70 -3.06
C ARG A 387 -20.01 -9.21 -3.31
N THR A 388 -21.21 -8.71 -3.48
CA THR A 388 -21.48 -7.33 -3.91
C THR A 388 -20.82 -6.28 -3.01
N ASP A 389 -20.85 -6.45 -1.70
CA ASP A 389 -20.25 -5.56 -0.70
C ASP A 389 -18.72 -5.50 -0.81
N VAL A 390 -18.06 -6.67 -0.91
CA VAL A 390 -16.61 -6.79 -1.10
C VAL A 390 -16.21 -6.19 -2.44
N PHE A 391 -16.94 -6.56 -3.51
CA PHE A 391 -16.65 -6.10 -4.86
C PHE A 391 -16.73 -4.58 -4.99
N GLN A 392 -17.80 -3.97 -4.49
CA GLN A 392 -17.98 -2.52 -4.59
C GLN A 392 -16.87 -1.74 -3.88
N LYS A 393 -16.48 -2.17 -2.67
CA LYS A 393 -15.39 -1.55 -1.91
C LYS A 393 -14.06 -1.70 -2.63
N LEU A 394 -13.73 -2.90 -3.12
CA LEU A 394 -12.50 -3.18 -3.84
C LEU A 394 -12.45 -2.44 -5.18
N TYR A 395 -13.48 -2.58 -6.02
CA TYR A 395 -13.53 -2.03 -7.37
C TYR A 395 -13.37 -0.51 -7.40
N LYS A 396 -14.03 0.20 -6.47
CA LYS A 396 -13.92 1.65 -6.29
C LYS A 396 -12.50 2.08 -5.91
N ALA A 397 -11.77 1.24 -5.18
CA ALA A 397 -10.43 1.53 -4.73
C ALA A 397 -9.33 1.20 -5.76
N LEU A 398 -9.60 0.35 -6.76
CA LEU A 398 -8.60 -0.02 -7.77
C LEU A 398 -8.18 1.18 -8.63
N PRO A 399 -6.88 1.29 -9.00
CA PRO A 399 -6.41 2.21 -10.03
C PRO A 399 -7.15 2.02 -11.36
N ILE A 400 -7.41 3.13 -12.05
CA ILE A 400 -8.13 3.16 -13.33
C ILE A 400 -7.17 3.51 -14.46
N GLY A 401 -7.16 2.72 -15.52
CA GLY A 401 -6.30 2.92 -16.68
C GLY A 401 -6.37 4.33 -17.27
N GLY A 402 -5.24 5.05 -17.29
CA GLY A 402 -5.10 6.40 -17.80
C GLY A 402 -5.83 7.48 -17.01
N VAL A 403 -6.21 7.22 -15.74
CA VAL A 403 -6.99 8.15 -14.91
C VAL A 403 -6.32 8.44 -13.58
N ASP A 404 -5.99 7.42 -12.79
CA ASP A 404 -5.50 7.63 -11.43
C ASP A 404 -4.59 6.51 -10.91
N GLY A 405 -4.02 6.75 -9.73
CA GLY A 405 -3.17 5.82 -9.01
C GLY A 405 -1.99 5.33 -9.86
N THR A 406 -1.57 4.11 -9.64
CA THR A 406 -0.43 3.51 -10.36
C THR A 406 -0.69 3.25 -11.86
N LEU A 407 -1.89 3.49 -12.37
CA LEU A 407 -2.26 3.41 -13.78
C LEU A 407 -2.46 4.77 -14.47
N GLU A 408 -2.29 5.89 -13.78
CA GLU A 408 -2.50 7.25 -14.30
C GLU A 408 -1.76 7.50 -15.63
N PHE A 409 -0.51 7.07 -15.73
CA PHE A 409 0.34 7.29 -16.90
C PHE A 409 0.41 6.11 -17.88
N ARG A 410 -0.44 5.09 -17.70
CA ARG A 410 -0.59 3.91 -18.56
C ARG A 410 -1.93 3.96 -19.30
N MET A 411 -2.13 3.08 -20.30
CA MET A 411 -3.45 2.91 -20.96
C MET A 411 -4.06 4.26 -21.38
N LYS A 412 -3.30 5.02 -22.16
CA LYS A 412 -3.60 6.41 -22.52
C LYS A 412 -4.88 6.53 -23.37
N LYS A 413 -5.43 7.74 -23.43
CA LYS A 413 -6.57 8.08 -24.29
C LYS A 413 -6.33 7.61 -25.73
N GLY A 414 -7.31 6.88 -26.27
CA GLY A 414 -7.24 6.24 -27.60
C GLY A 414 -6.97 4.73 -27.56
N THR A 415 -6.61 4.15 -26.42
CA THR A 415 -6.56 2.68 -26.24
C THR A 415 -7.90 2.15 -25.73
N LEU A 416 -8.18 0.85 -25.91
CA LEU A 416 -9.41 0.22 -25.42
C LEU A 416 -9.41 0.10 -23.89
N SER A 417 -8.25 -0.02 -23.30
CA SER A 417 -8.03 -0.13 -21.85
C SER A 417 -8.19 1.20 -21.09
N HIS A 418 -8.19 2.36 -21.82
CA HIS A 418 -8.39 3.66 -21.18
C HIS A 418 -9.76 3.75 -20.48
N ARG A 419 -9.76 4.11 -19.17
CA ARG A 419 -10.96 4.21 -18.31
C ARG A 419 -11.76 2.91 -18.15
N ASN A 420 -11.29 1.82 -18.72
CA ASN A 420 -11.95 0.52 -18.71
C ASN A 420 -11.26 -0.46 -17.74
N VAL A 421 -9.94 -0.48 -17.71
CA VAL A 421 -9.18 -1.37 -16.82
C VAL A 421 -9.14 -0.80 -15.41
N HIS A 422 -9.60 -1.60 -14.44
CA HIS A 422 -9.50 -1.35 -13.00
C HIS A 422 -8.59 -2.42 -12.39
N ALA A 423 -7.32 -2.09 -12.11
CA ALA A 423 -6.36 -3.13 -11.76
C ALA A 423 -5.28 -2.68 -10.79
N LYS A 424 -4.82 -3.63 -9.96
CA LYS A 424 -3.67 -3.48 -9.08
C LYS A 424 -2.40 -3.82 -9.84
N THR A 425 -1.40 -2.94 -9.77
CA THR A 425 -0.05 -3.18 -10.28
C THR A 425 0.86 -3.81 -9.22
N GLY A 426 1.88 -4.53 -9.66
CA GLY A 426 2.98 -4.99 -8.81
C GLY A 426 4.30 -4.84 -9.55
N SER A 427 5.35 -4.33 -8.89
CA SER A 427 6.66 -4.13 -9.52
C SER A 427 7.80 -4.33 -8.54
N PHE A 428 8.80 -5.09 -8.98
CA PHE A 428 10.15 -5.17 -8.44
C PHE A 428 11.16 -5.07 -9.60
N THR A 429 12.44 -5.11 -9.27
CA THR A 429 13.47 -5.33 -10.29
C THR A 429 13.15 -6.61 -11.07
N ALA A 430 13.02 -6.47 -12.39
CA ALA A 430 12.69 -7.54 -13.34
C ALA A 430 11.33 -8.25 -13.14
N ILE A 431 10.43 -7.72 -12.30
CA ILE A 431 9.09 -8.27 -12.07
C ILE A 431 8.06 -7.18 -12.32
N ASN A 432 7.04 -7.49 -13.12
CA ASN A 432 5.89 -6.61 -13.36
C ASN A 432 4.62 -7.44 -13.41
N CYS A 433 3.66 -7.11 -12.54
CA CYS A 433 2.38 -7.81 -12.45
C CYS A 433 1.23 -6.82 -12.60
N LEU A 434 0.11 -7.30 -13.12
CA LEU A 434 -1.14 -6.56 -13.26
C LEU A 434 -2.30 -7.54 -13.09
N ALA A 435 -3.23 -7.23 -12.18
CA ALA A 435 -4.41 -8.07 -11.95
C ALA A 435 -5.62 -7.22 -11.56
N GLY A 436 -6.78 -7.54 -12.08
CA GLY A 436 -7.99 -6.77 -11.83
C GLY A 436 -9.14 -7.13 -12.78
N TYR A 437 -9.91 -6.11 -13.11
CA TYR A 437 -11.13 -6.22 -13.91
C TYR A 437 -11.09 -5.33 -15.15
N LEU A 438 -11.80 -5.75 -16.18
CA LEU A 438 -12.09 -4.96 -17.37
C LEU A 438 -13.42 -5.39 -17.98
N LYS A 439 -13.99 -4.55 -18.82
CA LYS A 439 -15.23 -4.85 -19.54
C LYS A 439 -14.94 -5.08 -21.02
N ALA A 440 -15.28 -6.23 -21.52
CA ALA A 440 -15.16 -6.58 -22.94
C ALA A 440 -16.21 -5.85 -23.78
N ARG A 441 -15.98 -5.72 -25.11
CA ARG A 441 -16.91 -5.06 -26.04
C ARG A 441 -18.30 -5.67 -26.09
N ASN A 442 -18.41 -6.98 -25.83
CA ASN A 442 -19.70 -7.68 -25.74
C ASN A 442 -20.46 -7.40 -24.43
N GLY A 443 -19.92 -6.53 -23.56
CA GLY A 443 -20.51 -6.14 -22.29
C GLY A 443 -20.17 -7.07 -21.12
N HIS A 444 -19.41 -8.15 -21.33
CA HIS A 444 -19.02 -9.07 -20.27
C HIS A 444 -17.96 -8.46 -19.33
N GLU A 445 -18.11 -8.71 -18.05
CA GLU A 445 -17.11 -8.39 -17.03
C GLU A 445 -16.05 -9.51 -16.98
N ILE A 446 -14.78 -9.11 -17.02
CA ILE A 446 -13.64 -10.03 -17.11
C ILE A 446 -12.70 -9.79 -15.92
N ALA A 447 -12.28 -10.87 -15.25
CA ALA A 447 -11.16 -10.87 -14.32
C ALA A 447 -9.89 -11.35 -15.02
N PHE A 448 -8.77 -10.71 -14.75
CA PHE A 448 -7.49 -11.09 -15.35
C PHE A 448 -6.32 -10.93 -14.41
N ALA A 449 -5.25 -11.70 -14.66
CA ALA A 449 -3.94 -11.54 -14.01
C ALA A 449 -2.84 -11.82 -15.05
N ILE A 450 -1.84 -10.93 -15.10
CA ILE A 450 -0.66 -11.01 -15.98
C ILE A 450 0.58 -10.82 -15.10
N MET A 451 1.45 -11.82 -15.04
CA MET A 451 2.65 -11.84 -14.17
C MET A 451 3.90 -12.01 -15.03
N ASN A 452 4.56 -10.88 -15.39
CA ASN A 452 5.85 -10.91 -16.07
C ASN A 452 6.98 -11.09 -15.05
N GLN A 453 7.87 -12.02 -15.33
CA GLN A 453 9.06 -12.34 -14.54
C GLN A 453 10.32 -12.23 -15.40
N ASN A 454 11.45 -11.84 -14.80
CA ASN A 454 12.74 -11.69 -15.46
C ASN A 454 12.75 -10.65 -16.61
N ALA A 455 11.85 -9.66 -16.57
CA ALA A 455 11.75 -8.59 -17.56
C ALA A 455 12.61 -7.40 -17.13
N LEU A 456 13.83 -7.28 -17.63
CA LEU A 456 14.75 -6.18 -17.29
C LEU A 456 14.18 -4.81 -17.68
N SER A 457 13.41 -4.72 -18.77
CA SER A 457 12.70 -3.52 -19.19
C SER A 457 11.29 -3.50 -18.61
N GLY A 458 11.10 -2.87 -17.47
CA GLY A 458 9.76 -2.70 -16.89
C GLY A 458 8.80 -1.88 -17.80
N ARG A 459 9.33 -1.00 -18.66
CA ARG A 459 8.53 -0.28 -19.64
C ARG A 459 7.93 -1.22 -20.70
N GLU A 460 8.75 -2.14 -21.23
CA GLU A 460 8.29 -3.12 -22.23
C GLU A 460 7.31 -4.13 -21.62
N ALA A 461 7.59 -4.61 -20.41
CA ALA A 461 6.67 -5.50 -19.70
C ALA A 461 5.29 -4.84 -19.47
N ARG A 462 5.25 -3.56 -19.07
CA ARG A 462 4.00 -2.82 -18.95
C ARG A 462 3.29 -2.60 -20.28
N ALA A 463 4.02 -2.29 -21.35
CA ALA A 463 3.45 -2.17 -22.70
C ALA A 463 2.86 -3.48 -23.20
N PHE A 464 3.51 -4.61 -22.89
CA PHE A 464 2.96 -5.94 -23.16
C PHE A 464 1.63 -6.18 -22.41
N GLN A 465 1.57 -5.87 -21.11
CA GLN A 465 0.36 -6.00 -20.30
C GLN A 465 -0.79 -5.15 -20.86
N ASP A 466 -0.51 -3.90 -21.25
CA ASP A 466 -1.50 -2.99 -21.83
C ASP A 466 -2.07 -3.55 -23.15
N ALA A 467 -1.19 -4.12 -23.99
CA ALA A 467 -1.61 -4.78 -25.24
C ALA A 467 -2.47 -6.03 -24.99
N VAL A 468 -2.14 -6.85 -23.97
CA VAL A 468 -2.98 -8.01 -23.61
C VAL A 468 -4.37 -7.55 -23.16
N CYS A 469 -4.46 -6.50 -22.32
CA CYS A 469 -5.74 -5.93 -21.90
C CYS A 469 -6.57 -5.46 -23.10
N ASP A 470 -5.95 -4.76 -24.07
CA ASP A 470 -6.65 -4.30 -25.29
C ASP A 470 -7.17 -5.47 -26.13
N GLU A 471 -6.43 -6.59 -26.22
CA GLU A 471 -6.91 -7.79 -26.91
C GLU A 471 -8.06 -8.50 -26.19
N VAL A 472 -8.05 -8.52 -24.87
CA VAL A 472 -9.16 -9.09 -24.05
C VAL A 472 -10.42 -8.24 -24.18
N ILE A 473 -10.30 -6.92 -24.27
CA ILE A 473 -11.44 -5.99 -24.43
C ILE A 473 -12.08 -6.13 -25.82
N ARG A 474 -11.28 -6.37 -26.87
CA ARG A 474 -11.70 -6.46 -28.28
C ARG A 474 -12.67 -7.61 -28.53
#